data_8a13c84e7d0182d1358a8f3f98516905
#
_entry.id   8a13c84e7d0182d1358a8f3f98516905
#
_cell.length_a   1.000
_cell.length_b   1.000
_cell.length_c   1.000
_cell.angle_alpha   90.00
_cell.angle_beta   90.00
_cell.angle_gamma   90.00
#
_symmetry.space_group_name_H-M   'P 1'
#
loop_
_entity.id
_entity.type
_entity.pdbx_description
1 polymer ?
#
loop_
_entity_poly.entity_id
_entity_poly.type
_entity_poly.pdbx_seq_one_letter_code
_entity_poly.pdbx_strand_id
1 'polypeptide(L)'
;SGDLLRLHFPALRFLELPGYAIRYPSHSGLVPYLGLQIPGLLRSIRNEHDWLEQLLKQESFDQIISDNRYGLWHPAIASVILTHQLYLPLPTSMQWAKGLVQRRLHSWLNRFGEIWVPDHPGRENLSGGLSHPAPGNLRVEYIGPLSRFSTVSLQQVQQKTLDVVAVLSGPEPQRSLLESRIVARYQHTTMKVR
;
A
#
# COMPACT_ATOMS: atom_id res chain seq x y z
N SER A 1 -5.04 -1.55 -13.19
CA SER A 1 -4.07 -0.44 -12.99
C SER A 1 -2.97 -0.42 -14.05
N GLY A 2 -2.54 -1.57 -14.57
CA GLY A 2 -1.52 -1.65 -15.63
C GLY A 2 -1.85 -0.85 -16.88
N ASP A 3 -3.09 -0.89 -17.33
CA ASP A 3 -3.52 -0.17 -18.53
C ASP A 3 -3.46 1.35 -18.35
N LEU A 4 -3.78 1.84 -17.15
CA LEU A 4 -3.65 3.25 -16.83
C LEU A 4 -2.20 3.72 -16.87
N LEU A 5 -1.27 2.91 -16.35
CA LEU A 5 0.16 3.23 -16.41
C LEU A 5 0.68 3.23 -17.84
N ARG A 6 0.29 2.26 -18.66
CA ARG A 6 0.66 2.22 -20.09
C ARG A 6 0.14 3.43 -20.86
N LEU A 7 -1.06 3.90 -20.52
CA LEU A 7 -1.64 5.10 -21.11
C LEU A 7 -0.84 6.37 -20.76
N HIS A 8 -0.40 6.50 -19.52
CA HIS A 8 0.33 7.69 -19.06
C HIS A 8 1.83 7.64 -19.38
N PHE A 9 2.40 6.46 -19.48
CA PHE A 9 3.84 6.25 -19.68
C PHE A 9 4.12 5.25 -20.81
N PRO A 10 3.73 5.57 -22.08
CA PRO A 10 3.83 4.63 -23.20
C PRO A 10 5.27 4.28 -23.57
N ALA A 11 6.24 5.12 -23.20
CA ALA A 11 7.66 4.89 -23.48
C ALA A 11 8.33 3.94 -22.47
N LEU A 12 7.67 3.60 -21.37
CA LEU A 12 8.23 2.70 -20.37
C LEU A 12 7.98 1.24 -20.75
N ARG A 13 8.95 0.40 -20.47
CA ARG A 13 8.80 -1.04 -20.58
C ARG A 13 8.03 -1.57 -19.36
N PHE A 14 7.07 -2.42 -19.61
CA PHE A 14 6.24 -3.06 -18.58
C PHE A 14 6.54 -4.55 -18.52
N LEU A 15 6.85 -5.03 -17.35
CA LEU A 15 7.02 -6.45 -17.05
C LEU A 15 5.90 -6.92 -16.12
N GLU A 16 5.42 -8.14 -16.31
CA GLU A 16 4.40 -8.73 -15.44
C GLU A 16 5.07 -9.40 -14.24
N LEU A 17 4.72 -8.90 -13.06
CA LEU A 17 5.18 -9.47 -11.81
C LEU A 17 4.12 -10.41 -11.24
N PRO A 18 4.48 -11.57 -10.66
CA PRO A 18 3.54 -12.43 -9.95
C PRO A 18 2.72 -11.68 -8.92
N GLY A 19 1.39 -11.79 -9.00
CA GLY A 19 0.48 -11.02 -8.16
C GLY A 19 0.31 -11.59 -6.75
N TYR A 20 0.01 -10.72 -5.77
CA TYR A 20 -0.52 -11.13 -4.48
C TYR A 20 -2.00 -11.48 -4.63
N ALA A 21 -2.37 -12.68 -4.25
CA ALA A 21 -3.77 -13.11 -4.19
C ALA A 21 -4.36 -12.90 -2.79
N ILE A 22 -4.21 -11.69 -2.23
CA ILE A 22 -4.84 -11.38 -0.94
C ILE A 22 -6.34 -11.21 -1.16
N ARG A 23 -7.13 -12.02 -0.48
CA ARG A 23 -8.59 -11.93 -0.49
C ARG A 23 -9.06 -11.40 0.87
N TYR A 24 -10.06 -10.54 0.86
CA TYR A 24 -10.70 -10.05 2.07
C TYR A 24 -12.01 -10.81 2.29
N PRO A 25 -12.28 -11.31 3.50
CA PRO A 25 -13.54 -12.01 3.77
C PRO A 25 -14.71 -11.03 3.73
N SER A 26 -15.84 -11.49 3.24
CA SER A 26 -17.07 -10.71 3.20
C SER A 26 -17.81 -10.65 4.55
N HIS A 27 -17.44 -11.50 5.51
CA HIS A 27 -18.15 -11.69 6.78
C HIS A 27 -17.19 -11.77 7.97
N SER A 28 -17.72 -11.76 9.19
CA SER A 28 -16.99 -11.85 10.46
C SER A 28 -16.06 -13.08 10.52
N GLY A 29 -14.83 -12.90 10.98
CA GLY A 29 -13.81 -13.94 11.07
C GLY A 29 -12.46 -13.52 10.46
N LEU A 30 -12.19 -12.20 10.42
CA LEU A 30 -10.99 -11.63 9.82
C LEU A 30 -9.69 -12.26 10.34
N VAL A 31 -9.60 -12.51 11.64
CA VAL A 31 -8.36 -12.97 12.30
C VAL A 31 -7.94 -14.38 11.86
N PRO A 32 -8.79 -15.43 11.98
CA PRO A 32 -8.43 -16.77 11.50
C PRO A 32 -8.21 -16.78 9.99
N TYR A 33 -8.99 -16.01 9.25
CA TYR A 33 -8.86 -15.91 7.80
C TYR A 33 -7.52 -15.30 7.37
N LEU A 34 -7.05 -14.23 8.04
CA LEU A 34 -5.74 -13.65 7.78
C LEU A 34 -4.61 -14.62 8.15
N GLY A 35 -4.75 -15.35 9.27
CA GLY A 35 -3.79 -16.38 9.66
C GLY A 35 -3.59 -17.46 8.60
N LEU A 36 -4.68 -17.91 7.98
CA LEU A 36 -4.65 -18.90 6.90
C LEU A 36 -3.98 -18.38 5.61
N GLN A 37 -3.92 -17.07 5.41
CA GLN A 37 -3.26 -16.46 4.24
C GLN A 37 -1.75 -16.26 4.41
N ILE A 38 -1.22 -16.34 5.63
CA ILE A 38 0.21 -16.13 5.89
C ILE A 38 1.10 -17.04 5.02
N PRO A 39 0.86 -18.36 4.90
CA PRO A 39 1.67 -19.21 4.04
C PRO A 39 1.63 -18.78 2.56
N GLY A 40 0.47 -18.34 2.08
CA GLY A 40 0.31 -17.79 0.74
C GLY A 40 1.11 -16.51 0.53
N LEU A 41 1.06 -15.59 1.49
CA LEU A 41 1.85 -14.35 1.47
C LEU A 41 3.35 -14.64 1.45
N LEU A 42 3.83 -15.55 2.30
CA LEU A 42 5.24 -15.95 2.33
C LEU A 42 5.70 -16.55 1.01
N ARG A 43 4.84 -17.37 0.38
CA ARG A 43 5.10 -17.94 -0.94
C ARG A 43 5.14 -16.86 -2.01
N SER A 44 4.23 -15.89 -1.98
CA SER A 44 4.22 -14.78 -2.92
C SER A 44 5.47 -13.93 -2.82
N ILE A 45 5.92 -13.59 -1.59
CA ILE A 45 7.18 -12.85 -1.37
C ILE A 45 8.39 -13.62 -1.94
N ARG A 46 8.41 -14.95 -1.79
CA ARG A 46 9.48 -15.78 -2.36
C ARG A 46 9.41 -15.79 -3.89
N ASN A 47 8.23 -16.00 -4.46
CA ASN A 47 8.04 -16.01 -5.91
C ASN A 47 8.45 -14.68 -6.57
N GLU A 48 8.20 -13.54 -5.89
CA GLU A 48 8.69 -12.23 -6.35
C GLU A 48 10.20 -12.16 -6.36
N HIS A 49 10.83 -12.67 -5.31
CA HIS A 49 12.28 -12.68 -5.22
C HIS A 49 12.89 -13.58 -6.29
N ASP A 50 12.36 -14.78 -6.46
CA ASP A 50 12.79 -15.72 -7.49
C ASP A 50 12.61 -15.15 -8.91
N TRP A 51 11.51 -14.43 -9.14
CA TRP A 51 11.27 -13.73 -10.41
C TRP A 51 12.30 -12.63 -10.66
N LEU A 52 12.61 -11.82 -9.65
CA LEU A 52 13.63 -10.78 -9.74
C LEU A 52 15.01 -11.39 -10.04
N GLU A 53 15.38 -12.46 -9.33
CA GLU A 53 16.64 -13.17 -9.57
C GLU A 53 16.76 -13.71 -11.01
N GLN A 54 15.66 -14.19 -11.59
CA GLN A 54 15.65 -14.61 -12.99
C GLN A 54 15.79 -13.42 -13.96
N LEU A 55 15.15 -12.31 -13.66
CA LEU A 55 15.27 -11.08 -14.45
C LEU A 55 16.71 -10.55 -14.42
N LEU A 56 17.36 -10.54 -13.27
CA LEU A 56 18.72 -10.06 -13.08
C LEU A 56 19.79 -10.93 -13.77
N LYS A 57 19.47 -12.16 -14.14
CA LYS A 57 20.36 -12.98 -15.00
C LYS A 57 20.37 -12.51 -16.46
N GLN A 58 19.37 -11.77 -16.87
CA GLN A 58 19.19 -11.33 -18.25
C GLN A 58 19.45 -9.84 -18.41
N GLU A 59 19.24 -9.05 -17.36
CA GLU A 59 19.29 -7.60 -17.39
C GLU A 59 19.96 -7.05 -16.13
N SER A 60 20.63 -5.90 -16.26
CA SER A 60 21.23 -5.17 -15.15
C SER A 60 20.42 -3.92 -14.83
N PHE A 61 20.36 -3.57 -13.55
CA PHE A 61 19.68 -2.39 -13.06
C PHE A 61 20.57 -1.68 -12.03
N ASP A 62 20.53 -0.36 -12.01
CA ASP A 62 21.28 0.46 -11.06
C ASP A 62 20.54 0.56 -9.72
N GLN A 63 19.20 0.48 -9.74
CA GLN A 63 18.37 0.62 -8.56
C GLN A 63 17.07 -0.18 -8.69
N ILE A 64 16.57 -0.67 -7.55
CA ILE A 64 15.26 -1.30 -7.41
C ILE A 64 14.42 -0.44 -6.48
N ILE A 65 13.28 0.07 -6.96
CA ILE A 65 12.29 0.76 -6.13
C ILE A 65 11.04 -0.12 -6.06
N SER A 66 10.74 -0.61 -4.87
CA SER A 66 9.64 -1.53 -4.62
C SER A 66 8.48 -0.82 -3.92
N ASP A 67 7.31 -0.77 -4.55
CA ASP A 67 6.10 -0.23 -3.94
C ASP A 67 5.38 -1.35 -3.16
N ASN A 68 5.61 -1.36 -1.85
CA ASN A 68 5.00 -2.27 -0.87
C ASN A 68 5.13 -3.77 -1.21
N ARG A 69 6.22 -4.18 -1.92
CA ARG A 69 6.50 -5.56 -2.35
C ARG A 69 7.78 -6.06 -1.70
N TYR A 70 7.65 -6.92 -0.70
CA TYR A 70 8.74 -7.35 0.18
C TYR A 70 9.73 -8.34 -0.46
N GLY A 71 9.43 -8.88 -1.63
CA GLY A 71 10.30 -9.80 -2.39
C GLY A 71 11.27 -9.11 -3.35
N LEU A 72 11.04 -7.82 -3.69
CA LEU A 72 11.81 -7.12 -4.71
C LEU A 72 12.99 -6.35 -4.11
N TRP A 73 14.03 -7.06 -3.77
CA TRP A 73 15.30 -6.51 -3.26
C TRP A 73 16.46 -7.41 -3.70
N HIS A 74 17.68 -6.83 -3.79
CA HIS A 74 18.87 -7.60 -4.09
C HIS A 74 20.10 -7.03 -3.34
N PRO A 75 20.97 -7.89 -2.76
CA PRO A 75 22.06 -7.41 -1.90
C PRO A 75 23.13 -6.59 -2.65
N ALA A 76 23.30 -6.79 -3.94
CA ALA A 76 24.29 -6.07 -4.75
C ALA A 76 23.70 -4.87 -5.51
N ILE A 77 22.40 -4.56 -5.38
CA ILE A 77 21.75 -3.46 -6.09
C ILE A 77 21.07 -2.56 -5.06
N ALA A 78 21.23 -1.25 -5.19
CA ALA A 78 20.55 -0.29 -4.31
C ALA A 78 19.04 -0.55 -4.34
N SER A 79 18.50 -1.08 -3.25
CA SER A 79 17.10 -1.49 -3.15
C SER A 79 16.37 -0.62 -2.13
N VAL A 80 15.30 0.02 -2.57
CA VAL A 80 14.44 0.89 -1.76
C VAL A 80 13.04 0.30 -1.70
N ILE A 81 12.41 0.32 -0.53
CA ILE A 81 10.98 0.02 -0.41
C ILE A 81 10.19 1.27 -0.08
N LEU A 82 9.17 1.55 -0.88
CA LEU A 82 8.17 2.58 -0.64
C LEU A 82 7.01 1.95 0.16
N THR A 83 6.80 2.38 1.39
CA THR A 83 5.71 1.86 2.24
C THR A 83 5.39 2.81 3.39
N HIS A 84 4.12 2.89 3.77
CA HIS A 84 3.68 3.54 5.00
C HIS A 84 3.46 2.55 6.15
N GLN A 85 3.77 1.26 5.96
CA GLN A 85 3.54 0.20 6.94
C GLN A 85 4.84 -0.24 7.63
N LEU A 86 5.32 0.57 8.58
CA LEU A 86 6.42 0.19 9.48
C LEU A 86 5.92 -0.62 10.68
N TYR A 87 4.61 -0.52 10.97
CA TYR A 87 3.94 -1.27 12.02
C TYR A 87 2.66 -1.89 11.48
N LEU A 88 2.37 -3.11 11.92
CA LEU A 88 1.12 -3.80 11.59
C LEU A 88 0.15 -3.69 12.79
N PRO A 89 -1.02 -3.07 12.59
CA PRO A 89 -2.05 -3.07 13.62
C PRO A 89 -2.62 -4.49 13.75
N LEU A 90 -2.58 -5.04 14.95
CA LEU A 90 -3.16 -6.33 15.23
C LEU A 90 -4.45 -6.18 16.03
N PRO A 91 -5.45 -7.02 15.77
CA PRO A 91 -6.67 -7.11 16.59
C PRO A 91 -6.33 -7.39 18.05
N THR A 92 -7.21 -6.99 18.96
CA THR A 92 -7.02 -7.18 20.42
C THR A 92 -6.75 -8.64 20.78
N SER A 93 -7.42 -9.58 20.11
CA SER A 93 -7.22 -11.03 20.31
C SER A 93 -5.84 -11.55 19.90
N MET A 94 -5.05 -10.78 19.12
CA MET A 94 -3.72 -11.17 18.64
C MET A 94 -2.58 -10.31 19.23
N GLN A 95 -2.85 -9.48 20.23
CA GLN A 95 -1.82 -8.61 20.82
C GLN A 95 -0.63 -9.39 21.41
N TRP A 96 -0.85 -10.62 21.86
CA TRP A 96 0.22 -11.52 22.31
C TRP A 96 1.26 -11.81 21.23
N ALA A 97 0.88 -11.81 19.94
CA ALA A 97 1.76 -12.06 18.81
C ALA A 97 2.45 -10.79 18.28
N LYS A 98 2.10 -9.60 18.79
CA LYS A 98 2.55 -8.31 18.26
C LYS A 98 4.07 -8.24 18.09
N GLY A 99 4.83 -8.63 19.09
CA GLY A 99 6.29 -8.59 19.05
C GLY A 99 6.90 -9.51 17.96
N LEU A 100 6.31 -10.69 17.76
CA LEU A 100 6.78 -11.64 16.75
C LEU A 100 6.47 -11.12 15.33
N VAL A 101 5.24 -10.67 15.12
CA VAL A 101 4.79 -10.12 13.83
C VAL A 101 5.61 -8.89 13.46
N GLN A 102 5.84 -8.00 14.42
CA GLN A 102 6.63 -6.78 14.21
C GLN A 102 8.09 -7.09 13.89
N ARG A 103 8.72 -8.02 14.63
CA ARG A 103 10.08 -8.49 14.32
C ARG A 103 10.17 -9.07 12.92
N ARG A 104 9.17 -9.84 12.50
CA ARG A 104 9.13 -10.42 11.16
C ARG A 104 9.02 -9.35 10.08
N LEU A 105 8.13 -8.36 10.24
CA LEU A 105 8.01 -7.23 9.34
C LEU A 105 9.34 -6.47 9.23
N HIS A 106 9.95 -6.10 10.36
CA HIS A 106 11.22 -5.39 10.37
C HIS A 106 12.35 -6.21 9.72
N SER A 107 12.33 -7.55 9.85
CA SER A 107 13.33 -8.41 9.18
C SER A 107 13.19 -8.37 7.65
N TRP A 108 12.01 -8.15 7.12
CA TRP A 108 11.81 -7.96 5.67
C TRP A 108 12.24 -6.55 5.24
N LEU A 109 11.85 -5.53 6.00
CA LEU A 109 12.21 -4.15 5.72
C LEU A 109 13.73 -3.93 5.75
N ASN A 110 14.45 -4.58 6.67
CA ASN A 110 15.91 -4.51 6.77
C ASN A 110 16.69 -5.11 5.58
N ARG A 111 16.01 -5.77 4.66
CA ARG A 111 16.64 -6.25 3.41
C ARG A 111 16.85 -5.14 2.39
N PHE A 112 16.12 -4.05 2.54
CA PHE A 112 16.24 -2.86 1.72
C PHE A 112 17.29 -1.91 2.31
N GLY A 113 18.06 -1.25 1.44
CA GLY A 113 19.02 -0.23 1.86
C GLY A 113 18.36 0.99 2.49
N GLU A 114 17.18 1.34 1.98
CA GLU A 114 16.37 2.47 2.46
C GLU A 114 14.88 2.13 2.43
N ILE A 115 14.13 2.78 3.31
CA ILE A 115 12.68 2.70 3.40
C ILE A 115 12.12 4.10 3.22
N TRP A 116 11.45 4.33 2.11
CA TRP A 116 10.78 5.60 1.84
C TRP A 116 9.34 5.56 2.32
N VAL A 117 9.02 6.47 3.23
CA VAL A 117 7.66 6.62 3.74
C VAL A 117 7.01 7.85 3.10
N PRO A 118 5.92 7.68 2.32
CA PRO A 118 5.23 8.78 1.67
C PRO A 118 4.35 9.55 2.67
N ASP A 119 4.99 10.18 3.65
CA ASP A 119 4.35 10.92 4.74
C ASP A 119 5.27 12.05 5.23
N HIS A 120 4.75 12.94 6.05
CA HIS A 120 5.52 13.99 6.73
C HIS A 120 6.18 13.44 8.00
N PRO A 121 7.40 13.86 8.33
CA PRO A 121 7.99 13.55 9.62
C PRO A 121 7.26 14.31 10.75
N GLY A 122 7.17 13.72 11.94
CA GLY A 122 6.68 14.40 13.14
C GLY A 122 5.16 14.34 13.34
N ARG A 123 4.59 15.42 13.94
CA ARG A 123 3.19 15.41 14.42
C ARG A 123 2.15 15.61 13.33
N GLU A 124 2.51 16.24 12.22
CA GLU A 124 1.61 16.51 11.10
C GLU A 124 1.56 15.35 10.08
N ASN A 125 1.82 14.14 10.56
CA ASN A 125 1.79 12.94 9.72
C ASN A 125 0.36 12.48 9.42
N LEU A 126 0.21 11.76 8.31
CA LEU A 126 -1.07 11.24 7.82
C LEU A 126 -1.29 9.77 8.19
N SER A 127 -0.21 8.99 8.32
CA SER A 127 -0.26 7.54 8.53
C SER A 127 -0.34 7.14 10.01
N GLY A 128 -0.13 8.09 10.94
CA GLY A 128 -0.21 7.86 12.38
C GLY A 128 0.65 6.69 12.84
N GLY A 129 0.13 5.84 13.70
CA GLY A 129 0.84 4.69 14.25
C GLY A 129 1.23 3.58 13.25
N LEU A 130 0.91 3.72 11.95
CA LEU A 130 1.39 2.79 10.92
C LEU A 130 2.86 3.02 10.58
N SER A 131 3.34 4.25 10.64
CA SER A 131 4.73 4.58 10.32
C SER A 131 5.43 5.47 11.38
N HIS A 132 4.75 5.86 12.44
CA HIS A 132 5.33 6.73 13.47
C HIS A 132 5.27 6.12 14.88
N PRO A 133 6.33 6.34 15.69
CA PRO A 133 7.63 6.90 15.30
C PRO A 133 8.42 5.93 14.40
N ALA A 134 9.43 6.45 13.67
CA ALA A 134 10.32 5.58 12.90
C ALA A 134 11.07 4.61 13.84
N PRO A 135 11.13 3.30 13.51
CA PRO A 135 11.93 2.36 14.29
C PRO A 135 13.42 2.67 14.18
N GLY A 136 14.12 2.75 15.29
CA GLY A 136 15.54 3.11 15.32
C GLY A 136 16.51 2.10 14.66
N ASN A 137 16.02 0.90 14.36
CA ASN A 137 16.77 -0.16 13.67
C ASN A 137 16.53 -0.21 12.16
N LEU A 138 15.74 0.72 11.60
CA LEU A 138 15.44 0.82 10.18
C LEU A 138 15.94 2.12 9.60
N ARG A 139 16.41 2.12 8.36
CA ARG A 139 16.78 3.34 7.62
C ARG A 139 15.54 3.92 6.96
N VAL A 140 14.80 4.73 7.70
CA VAL A 140 13.55 5.34 7.26
C VAL A 140 13.78 6.78 6.83
N GLU A 141 13.27 7.13 5.65
CA GLU A 141 13.21 8.48 5.14
C GLU A 141 11.76 8.86 4.83
N TYR A 142 11.30 9.98 5.38
CA TYR A 142 9.98 10.53 5.08
C TYR A 142 10.08 11.47 3.88
N ILE A 143 9.52 11.03 2.75
CA ILE A 143 9.64 11.73 1.45
C ILE A 143 8.49 12.68 1.15
N GLY A 144 7.58 12.89 2.10
CA GLY A 144 6.34 13.64 1.90
C GLY A 144 5.28 12.86 1.13
N PRO A 145 4.02 13.33 1.16
CA PRO A 145 2.92 12.70 0.45
C PRO A 145 3.13 12.70 -1.07
N LEU A 146 3.01 11.53 -1.69
CA LEU A 146 3.09 11.41 -3.14
C LEU A 146 1.71 11.66 -3.77
N SER A 147 1.62 12.65 -4.67
CA SER A 147 0.40 12.98 -5.39
C SER A 147 0.68 13.35 -6.84
N ARG A 148 -0.06 12.74 -7.76
CA ARG A 148 -0.07 13.13 -9.16
C ARG A 148 -0.76 14.49 -9.40
N PHE A 149 -1.44 15.01 -8.41
CA PHE A 149 -2.17 16.29 -8.46
C PHE A 149 -1.39 17.46 -7.87
N SER A 150 -0.13 17.27 -7.49
CA SER A 150 0.71 18.33 -6.89
C SER A 150 0.87 19.56 -7.78
N THR A 151 0.76 19.39 -9.10
CA THR A 151 0.85 20.48 -10.09
C THR A 151 -0.51 21.12 -10.44
N VAL A 152 -1.62 20.60 -9.92
CA VAL A 152 -2.94 21.15 -10.20
C VAL A 152 -3.12 22.42 -9.37
N SER A 153 -3.17 23.58 -10.04
CA SER A 153 -3.46 24.84 -9.38
C SER A 153 -4.90 24.83 -8.85
N LEU A 154 -5.05 25.05 -7.55
CA LEU A 154 -6.36 25.17 -6.89
C LEU A 154 -7.09 26.49 -7.24
N GLN A 155 -6.54 27.32 -8.13
CA GLN A 155 -7.09 28.64 -8.47
C GLN A 155 -8.41 28.59 -9.24
N GLN A 156 -8.88 27.44 -9.69
CA GLN A 156 -10.19 27.27 -10.31
C GLN A 156 -11.15 26.51 -9.37
N VAL A 157 -11.40 27.04 -8.19
CA VAL A 157 -12.55 26.59 -7.39
C VAL A 157 -13.81 27.08 -8.09
N GLN A 158 -14.34 26.29 -9.02
CA GLN A 158 -15.67 26.49 -9.56
C GLN A 158 -16.69 26.52 -8.41
N GLN A 159 -17.78 27.26 -8.60
CA GLN A 159 -18.87 27.26 -7.62
C GLN A 159 -19.25 25.84 -7.23
N LYS A 160 -19.33 25.57 -5.92
CA LYS A 160 -19.77 24.28 -5.41
C LYS A 160 -21.19 24.03 -5.88
N THR A 161 -21.36 23.05 -6.73
CA THR A 161 -22.68 22.66 -7.30
C THR A 161 -23.28 21.45 -6.57
N LEU A 162 -22.48 20.78 -5.73
CA LEU A 162 -22.87 19.60 -4.96
C LEU A 162 -22.58 19.84 -3.47
N ASP A 163 -23.47 19.37 -2.63
CA ASP A 163 -23.30 19.42 -1.18
C ASP A 163 -22.43 18.25 -0.68
N VAL A 164 -22.56 17.10 -1.32
CA VAL A 164 -21.82 15.88 -0.97
C VAL A 164 -21.31 15.18 -2.21
N VAL A 165 -20.06 14.77 -2.20
CA VAL A 165 -19.46 13.86 -3.18
C VAL A 165 -18.87 12.67 -2.44
N ALA A 166 -19.29 11.46 -2.81
CA ALA A 166 -18.75 10.22 -2.29
C ALA A 166 -17.82 9.58 -3.31
N VAL A 167 -16.52 9.48 -2.96
CA VAL A 167 -15.52 8.78 -3.75
C VAL A 167 -15.23 7.45 -3.12
N LEU A 168 -15.64 6.37 -3.79
CA LEU A 168 -15.51 5.00 -3.31
C LEU A 168 -14.31 4.32 -3.95
N SER A 169 -13.43 3.80 -3.12
CA SER A 169 -12.31 2.98 -3.53
C SER A 169 -12.22 1.74 -2.65
N GLY A 170 -11.46 0.75 -3.09
CA GLY A 170 -11.21 -0.48 -2.34
C GLY A 170 -11.68 -1.74 -3.08
N PRO A 171 -11.33 -2.92 -2.53
CA PRO A 171 -11.70 -4.20 -3.11
C PRO A 171 -13.18 -4.52 -2.88
N GLU A 172 -13.72 -5.38 -3.74
CA GLU A 172 -15.01 -6.00 -3.50
C GLU A 172 -14.89 -7.09 -2.40
N PRO A 173 -15.93 -7.31 -1.58
CA PRO A 173 -17.27 -6.69 -1.58
C PRO A 173 -17.41 -5.41 -0.73
N GLN A 174 -16.33 -4.94 -0.08
CA GLN A 174 -16.38 -3.83 0.86
C GLN A 174 -16.82 -2.52 0.19
N ARG A 175 -16.39 -2.29 -1.05
CA ARG A 175 -16.79 -1.12 -1.84
C ARG A 175 -18.30 -1.09 -2.06
N SER A 176 -18.89 -2.18 -2.55
CA SER A 176 -20.34 -2.26 -2.81
C SER A 176 -21.16 -2.18 -1.52
N LEU A 177 -20.66 -2.73 -0.40
CA LEU A 177 -21.32 -2.59 0.91
C LEU A 177 -21.32 -1.14 1.41
N LEU A 178 -20.21 -0.42 1.22
CA LEU A 178 -20.13 0.99 1.59
C LEU A 178 -21.03 1.83 0.69
N GLU A 179 -21.02 1.59 -0.62
CA GLU A 179 -21.89 2.23 -1.59
C GLU A 179 -23.36 2.11 -1.19
N SER A 180 -23.83 0.89 -0.92
CA SER A 180 -25.21 0.64 -0.50
C SER A 180 -25.59 1.41 0.77
N ARG A 181 -24.69 1.51 1.75
CA ARG A 181 -24.91 2.28 2.99
C ARG A 181 -24.98 3.79 2.73
N ILE A 182 -24.14 4.31 1.85
CA ILE A 182 -24.14 5.73 1.49
C ILE A 182 -25.41 6.06 0.73
N VAL A 183 -25.78 5.26 -0.27
CA VAL A 183 -27.04 5.42 -1.00
C VAL A 183 -28.23 5.42 -0.06
N ALA A 184 -28.36 4.41 0.82
CA ALA A 184 -29.42 4.32 1.81
C ALA A 184 -29.47 5.54 2.77
N ARG A 185 -28.31 6.11 3.10
CA ARG A 185 -28.23 7.30 3.97
C ARG A 185 -28.74 8.57 3.31
N TYR A 186 -28.49 8.72 2.00
CA TYR A 186 -28.72 9.98 1.28
C TYR A 186 -29.89 9.93 0.27
N GLN A 187 -30.51 8.77 0.04
CA GLN A 187 -31.58 8.61 -0.95
C GLN A 187 -32.83 9.50 -0.68
N HIS A 188 -33.04 9.94 0.56
CA HIS A 188 -34.17 10.79 0.96
C HIS A 188 -33.72 12.19 1.40
N THR A 189 -32.48 12.60 1.08
CA THR A 189 -31.98 13.92 1.45
C THR A 189 -32.34 14.97 0.39
N THR A 190 -32.49 16.21 0.81
CA THR A 190 -32.59 17.37 -0.09
C THR A 190 -31.22 17.85 -0.59
N MET A 191 -30.14 17.30 -0.06
CA MET A 191 -28.76 17.64 -0.46
C MET A 191 -28.49 17.13 -1.88
N LYS A 192 -27.71 17.90 -2.66
CA LYS A 192 -27.22 17.48 -3.97
C LYS A 192 -26.03 16.54 -3.79
N VAL A 193 -26.29 15.23 -3.89
CA VAL A 193 -25.31 14.15 -3.72
C VAL A 193 -24.91 13.57 -5.07
N ARG A 194 -23.63 13.25 -5.22
CA ARG A 194 -23.08 12.56 -6.38
C ARG A 194 -22.16 11.43 -5.94
#